data_af9f8c467c0fd4556b9a2913b5cab11f
#
_entry.id   af9f8c467c0fd4556b9a2913b5cab11f
#
_cell.length_a   1.000
_cell.length_b   1.000
_cell.length_c   1.000
_cell.angle_alpha   90.00
_cell.angle_beta   90.00
_cell.angle_gamma   90.00
#
_symmetry.space_group_name_H-M   'P 1'
#
loop_
_entity.id
_entity.type
_entity.pdbx_description
1 polymer ?
#
loop_
_entity_poly.entity_id
_entity_poly.type
_entity_poly.pdbx_seq_one_letter_code
_entity_poly.pdbx_strand_id
1 'polypeptide(L)'
;STFVADIAVALQSKGTNVHLFAVPDAEAGKTLVVAEELWMSCGNAGITRADAIMGVGGGAATDLAGFIASTWMRGIAFISCPTSLLGMVDAGVGGKTGINNAIGKNLIGTFHEPRGVFIDLSVLHTLPRAEIVSGMAEVVKCGFISDQRIIDLIEENPAAVFDVDGAVLHELVQRSVQVKADVVSCDLRET
;
A
#
# COMPACT_ATOMS: atom_id res chain seq x y z
N SER A 1 -14.51 -2.87 5.71
CA SER A 1 -14.10 -4.28 5.87
C SER A 1 -13.90 -4.59 7.36
N THR A 2 -14.07 -5.83 7.78
CA THR A 2 -13.79 -6.30 9.15
C THR A 2 -12.34 -6.02 9.54
N PHE A 3 -11.40 -6.24 8.63
CA PHE A 3 -9.97 -5.99 8.82
C PHE A 3 -9.65 -4.56 9.31
N VAL A 4 -10.25 -3.54 8.68
CA VAL A 4 -10.07 -2.13 9.13
C VAL A 4 -10.64 -1.91 10.54
N ALA A 5 -11.80 -2.50 10.83
CA ALA A 5 -12.42 -2.39 12.14
C ALA A 5 -11.56 -3.06 13.22
N ASP A 6 -10.98 -4.22 12.94
CA ASP A 6 -10.12 -4.95 13.86
C ASP A 6 -8.83 -4.17 14.16
N ILE A 7 -8.20 -3.56 13.16
CA ILE A 7 -7.06 -2.64 13.36
C ILE A 7 -7.48 -1.46 14.26
N ALA A 8 -8.62 -0.83 13.97
CA ALA A 8 -9.08 0.31 14.76
C ALA A 8 -9.32 -0.05 16.22
N VAL A 9 -9.99 -1.18 16.49
CA VAL A 9 -10.22 -1.70 17.84
C VAL A 9 -8.90 -2.00 18.55
N ALA A 10 -7.95 -2.64 17.87
CA ALA A 10 -6.64 -2.95 18.43
C ALA A 10 -5.86 -1.68 18.82
N LEU A 11 -5.86 -0.66 17.98
CA LEU A 11 -5.21 0.62 18.27
C LEU A 11 -5.91 1.36 19.43
N GLN A 12 -7.23 1.40 19.42
CA GLN A 12 -8.02 2.03 20.50
C GLN A 12 -7.78 1.34 21.85
N SER A 13 -7.64 0.02 21.86
CA SER A 13 -7.32 -0.73 23.10
C SER A 13 -5.95 -0.36 23.69
N LYS A 14 -5.07 0.24 22.89
CA LYS A 14 -3.74 0.76 23.32
C LYS A 14 -3.77 2.26 23.65
N GLY A 15 -4.96 2.88 23.66
CA GLY A 15 -5.13 4.29 23.98
C GLY A 15 -4.95 5.25 22.81
N THR A 16 -4.86 4.75 21.58
CA THR A 16 -4.79 5.59 20.38
C THR A 16 -6.19 6.13 20.05
N ASN A 17 -6.32 7.43 19.79
CA ASN A 17 -7.54 7.99 19.23
C ASN A 17 -7.58 7.72 17.72
N VAL A 18 -8.58 6.96 17.25
CA VAL A 18 -8.67 6.51 15.85
C VAL A 18 -9.88 7.13 15.17
N HIS A 19 -9.63 7.80 14.04
CA HIS A 19 -10.65 8.34 13.15
C HIS A 19 -10.62 7.56 11.83
N LEU A 20 -11.78 7.07 11.39
CA LEU A 20 -11.93 6.29 10.16
C LEU A 20 -12.52 7.16 9.05
N PHE A 21 -11.82 7.23 7.92
CA PHE A 21 -12.28 7.91 6.71
C PHE A 21 -12.40 6.88 5.59
N ALA A 22 -13.62 6.68 5.09
CA ALA A 22 -13.86 5.83 3.93
C ALA A 22 -13.64 6.64 2.64
N VAL A 23 -13.00 6.00 1.68
CA VAL A 23 -12.75 6.58 0.35
C VAL A 23 -13.37 5.69 -0.73
N PRO A 24 -13.71 6.23 -1.91
CA PRO A 24 -14.13 5.43 -3.05
C PRO A 24 -13.09 4.38 -3.45
N ASP A 25 -13.57 3.26 -3.98
CA ASP A 25 -12.72 2.14 -4.35
C ASP A 25 -11.77 2.47 -5.52
N ALA A 26 -10.60 1.88 -5.46
CA ALA A 26 -9.57 1.91 -6.50
C ALA A 26 -9.25 3.35 -6.99
N GLU A 27 -9.08 3.54 -8.27
CA GLU A 27 -8.69 4.82 -8.89
C GLU A 27 -9.74 5.94 -8.71
N ALA A 28 -11.00 5.60 -8.44
CA ALA A 28 -12.04 6.60 -8.16
C ALA A 28 -11.76 7.40 -6.88
N GLY A 29 -11.01 6.83 -5.93
CA GLY A 29 -10.56 7.51 -4.73
C GLY A 29 -9.41 8.50 -4.96
N LYS A 30 -8.60 8.29 -6.00
CA LYS A 30 -7.39 9.09 -6.26
C LYS A 30 -7.70 10.41 -6.99
N THR A 31 -8.55 11.24 -6.44
CA THR A 31 -8.95 12.52 -7.05
C THR A 31 -8.69 13.71 -6.13
N LEU A 32 -8.60 14.91 -6.71
CA LEU A 32 -8.45 16.14 -5.93
C LEU A 32 -9.67 16.39 -5.02
N VAL A 33 -10.87 16.04 -5.46
CA VAL A 33 -12.10 16.19 -4.67
C VAL A 33 -12.03 15.36 -3.40
N VAL A 34 -11.65 14.08 -3.52
CA VAL A 34 -11.49 13.18 -2.37
C VAL A 34 -10.35 13.65 -1.48
N ALA A 35 -9.25 14.16 -2.06
CA ALA A 35 -8.15 14.71 -1.28
C ALA A 35 -8.59 15.91 -0.44
N GLU A 36 -9.39 16.83 -1.01
CA GLU A 36 -9.93 17.98 -0.29
C GLU A 36 -10.83 17.55 0.88
N GLU A 37 -11.73 16.59 0.65
CA GLU A 37 -12.60 16.03 1.69
C GLU A 37 -11.78 15.40 2.84
N LEU A 38 -10.68 14.70 2.52
CA LEU A 38 -9.79 14.11 3.53
C LEU A 38 -9.03 15.17 4.32
N TRP A 39 -8.54 16.25 3.70
CA TRP A 39 -7.90 17.35 4.44
C TRP A 39 -8.89 18.04 5.36
N MET A 40 -10.13 18.27 4.92
CA MET A 40 -11.19 18.80 5.78
C MET A 40 -11.48 17.87 6.96
N SER A 41 -11.52 16.56 6.70
CA SER A 41 -11.74 15.55 7.72
C SER A 41 -10.60 15.50 8.74
N CYS A 42 -9.36 15.61 8.29
CA CYS A 42 -8.20 15.73 9.18
C CYS A 42 -8.31 16.96 10.08
N GLY A 43 -8.72 18.11 9.51
CA GLY A 43 -8.92 19.34 10.29
C GLY A 43 -10.03 19.21 11.34
N ASN A 44 -11.16 18.66 10.96
CA ASN A 44 -12.29 18.43 11.85
C ASN A 44 -11.99 17.44 12.99
N ALA A 45 -11.15 16.43 12.68
CA ALA A 45 -10.68 15.45 13.67
C ALA A 45 -9.55 15.98 14.56
N GLY A 46 -9.01 17.17 14.28
CA GLY A 46 -7.93 17.77 15.05
C GLY A 46 -6.58 17.07 14.87
N ILE A 47 -6.35 16.41 13.71
CA ILE A 47 -5.09 15.72 13.40
C ILE A 47 -3.93 16.74 13.36
N THR A 48 -2.89 16.47 14.13
CA THR A 48 -1.70 17.31 14.30
C THR A 48 -0.46 16.69 13.67
N ARG A 49 0.68 17.36 13.78
CA ARG A 49 1.99 16.84 13.31
C ARG A 49 2.51 15.66 14.11
N ALA A 50 1.99 15.42 15.31
CA ALA A 50 2.37 14.29 16.16
C ALA A 50 1.59 13.00 15.83
N ASP A 51 0.56 13.13 14.98
CA ASP A 51 -0.30 12.03 14.58
C ASP A 51 0.18 11.38 13.27
N ALA A 52 -0.50 10.33 12.85
CA ALA A 52 -0.19 9.60 11.64
C ALA A 52 -1.45 9.35 10.79
N ILE A 53 -1.27 9.24 9.49
CA ILE A 53 -2.27 8.70 8.57
C ILE A 53 -1.88 7.27 8.23
N MET A 54 -2.82 6.34 8.38
CA MET A 54 -2.67 4.95 7.95
C MET A 54 -3.54 4.71 6.71
N GLY A 55 -2.91 4.30 5.62
CA GLY A 55 -3.60 3.86 4.41
C GLY A 55 -3.83 2.36 4.45
N VAL A 56 -5.09 1.93 4.53
CA VAL A 56 -5.47 0.51 4.53
C VAL A 56 -6.29 0.21 3.28
N GLY A 57 -5.74 -0.55 2.36
CA GLY A 57 -6.40 -0.87 1.08
C GLY A 57 -5.44 -1.30 -0.02
N GLY A 58 -5.91 -1.36 -1.26
CA GLY A 58 -5.04 -1.58 -2.41
C GLY A 58 -4.11 -0.39 -2.67
N GLY A 59 -3.23 -0.51 -3.69
CA GLY A 59 -2.24 0.52 -4.02
C GLY A 59 -2.82 1.93 -4.17
N ALA A 60 -4.02 2.06 -4.76
CA ALA A 60 -4.67 3.37 -4.87
C ALA A 60 -4.97 4.03 -3.51
N ALA A 61 -5.37 3.25 -2.52
CA ALA A 61 -5.66 3.74 -1.17
C ALA A 61 -4.36 4.12 -0.42
N THR A 62 -3.29 3.33 -0.58
CA THR A 62 -2.00 3.65 0.03
C THR A 62 -1.36 4.89 -0.61
N ASP A 63 -1.42 5.03 -1.94
CA ASP A 63 -0.94 6.22 -2.65
C ASP A 63 -1.67 7.49 -2.19
N LEU A 64 -3.00 7.45 -2.13
CA LEU A 64 -3.81 8.57 -1.66
C LEU A 64 -3.47 8.92 -0.21
N ALA A 65 -3.42 7.94 0.69
CA ALA A 65 -3.13 8.16 2.10
C ALA A 65 -1.74 8.79 2.30
N GLY A 66 -0.74 8.31 1.57
CA GLY A 66 0.61 8.88 1.58
C GLY A 66 0.62 10.32 1.06
N PHE A 67 -0.14 10.62 -0.01
CA PHE A 67 -0.27 11.97 -0.53
C PHE A 67 -0.93 12.93 0.48
N ILE A 68 -2.02 12.50 1.14
CA ILE A 68 -2.65 13.28 2.21
C ILE A 68 -1.67 13.51 3.37
N ALA A 69 -0.97 12.46 3.81
CA ALA A 69 0.03 12.59 4.88
C ALA A 69 1.16 13.56 4.51
N SER A 70 1.63 13.53 3.27
CA SER A 70 2.71 14.40 2.80
C SER A 70 2.33 15.86 2.74
N THR A 71 1.06 16.17 2.50
CA THR A 71 0.55 17.53 2.29
C THR A 71 -0.10 18.11 3.53
N TRP A 72 -0.69 17.29 4.41
CA TRP A 72 -1.28 17.75 5.66
C TRP A 72 -0.21 18.34 6.56
N MET A 73 -0.41 19.59 7.00
CA MET A 73 0.52 20.36 7.85
C MET A 73 1.99 20.36 7.36
N ARG A 74 2.24 20.24 6.07
CA ARG A 74 3.55 20.09 5.39
C ARG A 74 4.26 18.77 5.65
N GLY A 75 3.51 17.73 5.97
CA GLY A 75 3.98 16.38 6.19
C GLY A 75 3.81 15.89 7.62
N ILE A 76 3.09 14.76 7.75
CA ILE A 76 2.96 14.00 8.99
C ILE A 76 3.35 12.55 8.74
N ALA A 77 3.43 11.74 9.78
CA ALA A 77 3.76 10.32 9.64
C ALA A 77 2.73 9.59 8.77
N PHE A 78 3.22 8.72 7.90
CA PHE A 78 2.44 7.83 7.05
C PHE A 78 2.72 6.38 7.40
N ILE A 79 1.70 5.54 7.45
CA ILE A 79 1.78 4.09 7.65
C ILE A 79 1.05 3.43 6.49
N SER A 80 1.72 2.53 5.78
CA SER A 80 1.15 1.77 4.67
C SER A 80 0.68 0.39 5.15
N CYS A 81 -0.56 0.04 4.86
CA CYS A 81 -1.14 -1.27 5.14
C CYS A 81 -1.85 -1.80 3.89
N PRO A 82 -1.08 -2.30 2.90
CA PRO A 82 -1.64 -2.75 1.63
C PRO A 82 -2.43 -4.03 1.79
N THR A 83 -3.57 -4.12 1.10
CA THR A 83 -4.48 -5.29 1.14
C THR A 83 -4.64 -5.99 -0.21
N SER A 84 -3.89 -5.59 -1.23
CA SER A 84 -3.78 -6.30 -2.51
C SER A 84 -2.35 -6.76 -2.73
N LEU A 85 -2.16 -7.84 -3.50
CA LEU A 85 -0.81 -8.35 -3.78
C LEU A 85 0.07 -7.29 -4.44
N LEU A 86 -0.45 -6.58 -5.45
CA LEU A 86 0.25 -5.47 -6.10
C LEU A 86 0.65 -4.36 -5.10
N GLY A 87 -0.26 -4.02 -4.18
CA GLY A 87 0.04 -3.06 -3.11
C GLY A 87 1.14 -3.55 -2.18
N MET A 88 1.18 -4.84 -1.86
CA MET A 88 2.17 -5.44 -0.95
C MET A 88 3.58 -5.46 -1.54
N VAL A 89 3.71 -5.77 -2.84
CA VAL A 89 5.02 -5.99 -3.48
C VAL A 89 5.56 -4.78 -4.25
N ASP A 90 4.74 -3.75 -4.45
CA ASP A 90 5.12 -2.53 -5.17
C ASP A 90 4.58 -1.25 -4.51
N ALA A 91 3.31 -0.89 -4.73
CA ALA A 91 2.79 0.43 -4.41
C ALA A 91 2.84 0.80 -2.91
N GLY A 92 2.68 -0.16 -2.01
CA GLY A 92 2.74 0.08 -0.56
C GLY A 92 4.16 0.21 -0.02
N VAL A 93 5.19 -0.14 -0.81
CA VAL A 93 6.61 -0.09 -0.45
C VAL A 93 7.31 1.01 -1.23
N GLY A 94 7.89 1.96 -0.54
CA GLY A 94 8.53 3.12 -1.16
C GLY A 94 7.79 4.43 -0.88
N GLY A 95 8.23 5.49 -1.53
CA GLY A 95 7.77 6.85 -1.23
C GLY A 95 6.87 7.49 -2.29
N LYS A 96 6.56 6.80 -3.38
CA LYS A 96 5.71 7.37 -4.44
C LYS A 96 4.28 7.46 -3.97
N THR A 97 3.74 8.68 -3.87
CA THR A 97 2.36 8.95 -3.46
C THR A 97 1.72 9.94 -4.41
N GLY A 98 0.42 9.84 -4.64
CA GLY A 98 -0.18 10.77 -5.58
C GLY A 98 -1.66 10.54 -5.86
N ILE A 99 -2.19 11.49 -6.64
CA ILE A 99 -3.55 11.50 -7.14
C ILE A 99 -3.58 11.69 -8.66
N ASN A 100 -4.72 11.41 -9.25
CA ASN A 100 -5.00 11.56 -10.67
C ASN A 100 -5.60 12.92 -10.97
N ASN A 101 -5.45 13.37 -12.21
CA ASN A 101 -6.17 14.52 -12.73
C ASN A 101 -6.77 14.21 -14.12
N ALA A 102 -7.39 15.21 -14.75
CA ALA A 102 -8.02 15.04 -16.05
C ALA A 102 -7.02 14.72 -17.19
N ILE A 103 -5.72 14.98 -16.99
CA ILE A 103 -4.68 14.74 -18.00
C ILE A 103 -4.15 13.31 -17.91
N GLY A 104 -4.04 12.76 -16.68
CA GLY A 104 -3.49 11.40 -16.49
C GLY A 104 -3.40 10.97 -15.04
N LYS A 105 -2.98 9.70 -14.89
CA LYS A 105 -2.77 9.08 -13.57
C LYS A 105 -1.46 9.54 -12.96
N ASN A 106 -1.44 9.70 -11.62
CA ASN A 106 -0.25 9.94 -10.79
C ASN A 106 0.58 11.17 -11.18
N LEU A 107 -0.01 12.15 -11.89
CA LEU A 107 0.71 13.37 -12.30
C LEU A 107 0.84 14.41 -11.17
N ILE A 108 0.04 14.28 -10.13
CA ILE A 108 0.10 15.12 -8.93
C ILE A 108 0.51 14.23 -7.77
N GLY A 109 1.68 14.46 -7.21
CA GLY A 109 2.18 13.59 -6.14
C GLY A 109 3.40 14.13 -5.43
N THR A 110 3.84 13.36 -4.46
CA THR A 110 5.02 13.65 -3.65
C THR A 110 5.81 12.37 -3.42
N PHE A 111 7.08 12.53 -3.08
CA PHE A 111 7.87 11.44 -2.51
C PHE A 111 7.78 11.55 -0.99
N HIS A 112 7.05 10.63 -0.35
CA HIS A 112 6.81 10.61 1.10
C HIS A 112 6.85 9.19 1.63
N GLU A 113 7.97 8.82 2.22
CA GLU A 113 8.23 7.47 2.70
C GLU A 113 7.33 7.10 3.89
N PRO A 114 6.75 5.89 3.92
CA PRO A 114 6.03 5.41 5.08
C PRO A 114 6.99 5.17 6.25
N ARG A 115 6.55 5.48 7.46
CA ARG A 115 7.25 5.13 8.71
C ARG A 115 7.23 3.63 8.99
N GLY A 116 6.31 2.91 8.37
CA GLY A 116 6.20 1.46 8.43
C GLY A 116 5.25 0.94 7.37
N VAL A 117 5.53 -0.27 6.90
CA VAL A 117 4.67 -1.02 5.99
C VAL A 117 4.26 -2.30 6.71
N PHE A 118 2.96 -2.50 6.86
CA PHE A 118 2.41 -3.68 7.53
C PHE A 118 1.67 -4.54 6.50
N ILE A 119 2.17 -5.74 6.28
CA ILE A 119 1.66 -6.70 5.32
C ILE A 119 1.10 -7.90 6.09
N ASP A 120 -0.20 -8.13 5.95
CA ASP A 120 -0.91 -9.31 6.42
C ASP A 120 -1.41 -10.07 5.22
N LEU A 121 -0.82 -11.24 4.94
CA LEU A 121 -1.18 -12.04 3.77
C LEU A 121 -2.58 -12.64 3.87
N SER A 122 -3.13 -12.80 5.08
CA SER A 122 -4.48 -13.34 5.27
C SER A 122 -5.57 -12.53 4.57
N VAL A 123 -5.36 -11.23 4.36
CA VAL A 123 -6.32 -10.38 3.64
C VAL A 123 -6.48 -10.78 2.17
N LEU A 124 -5.50 -11.48 1.59
CA LEU A 124 -5.56 -11.97 0.22
C LEU A 124 -6.63 -13.06 0.00
N HIS A 125 -7.13 -13.71 1.07
CA HIS A 125 -8.28 -14.61 0.97
C HIS A 125 -9.53 -13.96 0.41
N THR A 126 -9.67 -12.64 0.60
CA THR A 126 -10.81 -11.87 0.08
C THR A 126 -10.53 -11.22 -1.26
N LEU A 127 -9.30 -11.30 -1.75
CA LEU A 127 -8.89 -10.67 -3.00
C LEU A 127 -9.33 -11.51 -4.21
N PRO A 128 -9.99 -10.92 -5.21
CA PRO A 128 -10.32 -11.63 -6.44
C PRO A 128 -9.08 -12.22 -7.12
N ARG A 129 -9.19 -13.43 -7.67
CA ARG A 129 -8.07 -14.09 -8.35
C ARG A 129 -7.41 -13.24 -9.43
N ALA A 130 -8.20 -12.45 -10.16
CA ALA A 130 -7.67 -11.54 -11.19
C ALA A 130 -6.70 -10.51 -10.61
N GLU A 131 -6.96 -10.02 -9.39
CA GLU A 131 -6.09 -9.09 -8.69
C GLU A 131 -4.80 -9.76 -8.18
N ILE A 132 -4.86 -11.05 -7.80
CA ILE A 132 -3.66 -11.83 -7.48
C ILE A 132 -2.81 -11.97 -8.75
N VAL A 133 -3.41 -12.32 -9.89
CA VAL A 133 -2.70 -12.43 -11.19
C VAL A 133 -2.06 -11.10 -11.56
N SER A 134 -2.76 -9.98 -11.37
CA SER A 134 -2.21 -8.64 -11.61
C SER A 134 -0.99 -8.36 -10.75
N GLY A 135 -1.04 -8.68 -9.45
CA GLY A 135 0.09 -8.52 -8.55
C GLY A 135 1.27 -9.45 -8.89
N MET A 136 0.99 -10.65 -9.39
CA MET A 136 2.04 -11.58 -9.81
C MET A 136 2.90 -11.05 -10.97
N ALA A 137 2.38 -10.16 -11.82
CA ALA A 137 3.19 -9.53 -12.85
C ALA A 137 4.37 -8.74 -12.23
N GLU A 138 4.13 -8.06 -11.11
CA GLU A 138 5.17 -7.32 -10.40
C GLU A 138 6.14 -8.26 -9.67
N VAL A 139 5.63 -9.36 -9.08
CA VAL A 139 6.48 -10.42 -8.50
C VAL A 139 7.45 -10.98 -9.55
N VAL A 140 6.94 -11.32 -10.74
CA VAL A 140 7.77 -11.80 -11.87
C VAL A 140 8.81 -10.74 -12.29
N LYS A 141 8.41 -9.47 -12.34
CA LYS A 141 9.33 -8.35 -12.62
C LYS A 141 10.49 -8.33 -11.61
N CYS A 142 10.22 -8.46 -10.32
CA CYS A 142 11.26 -8.53 -9.28
C CYS A 142 12.23 -9.71 -9.52
N GLY A 143 11.69 -10.86 -9.95
CA GLY A 143 12.50 -12.01 -10.32
C GLY A 143 13.46 -11.73 -11.46
N PHE A 144 13.00 -11.09 -12.53
CA PHE A 144 13.84 -10.72 -13.66
C PHE A 144 14.86 -9.61 -13.38
N ILE A 145 14.54 -8.71 -12.45
CA ILE A 145 15.45 -7.61 -12.11
C ILE A 145 16.60 -8.09 -11.23
N SER A 146 16.32 -8.92 -10.21
CA SER A 146 17.28 -9.11 -9.12
C SER A 146 17.29 -10.47 -8.43
N ASP A 147 16.18 -11.22 -8.39
CA ASP A 147 16.10 -12.44 -7.58
C ASP A 147 15.59 -13.64 -8.39
N GLN A 148 16.50 -14.38 -9.02
CA GLN A 148 16.18 -15.57 -9.81
C GLN A 148 15.36 -16.60 -9.04
N ARG A 149 15.50 -16.69 -7.71
CA ARG A 149 14.72 -17.66 -6.90
C ARG A 149 13.21 -17.43 -6.99
N ILE A 150 12.77 -16.18 -7.24
CA ILE A 150 11.36 -15.87 -7.50
C ILE A 150 10.85 -16.63 -8.73
N ILE A 151 11.62 -16.62 -9.81
CA ILE A 151 11.27 -17.32 -11.06
C ILE A 151 11.25 -18.84 -10.83
N ASP A 152 12.28 -19.36 -10.16
CA ASP A 152 12.39 -20.80 -9.88
C ASP A 152 11.17 -21.30 -9.07
N LEU A 153 10.74 -20.57 -8.03
CA LEU A 153 9.57 -20.90 -7.21
C LEU A 153 8.27 -20.98 -8.02
N ILE A 154 8.10 -20.04 -8.97
CA ILE A 154 6.92 -20.00 -9.84
C ILE A 154 6.95 -21.18 -10.82
N GLU A 155 8.11 -21.51 -11.41
CA GLU A 155 8.27 -22.60 -12.38
C GLU A 155 8.14 -23.98 -11.70
N GLU A 156 8.70 -24.15 -10.50
CA GLU A 156 8.61 -25.40 -9.72
C GLU A 156 7.17 -25.77 -9.39
N ASN A 157 6.31 -24.81 -9.05
CA ASN A 157 4.90 -25.05 -8.71
C ASN A 157 4.01 -23.84 -9.04
N PRO A 158 3.58 -23.68 -10.31
CA PRO A 158 2.76 -22.54 -10.73
C PRO A 158 1.39 -22.44 -10.03
N ALA A 159 0.85 -23.53 -9.51
CA ALA A 159 -0.42 -23.52 -8.80
C ALA A 159 -0.28 -22.95 -7.37
N ALA A 160 0.87 -23.13 -6.74
CA ALA A 160 1.12 -22.70 -5.37
C ALA A 160 1.17 -21.19 -5.19
N VAL A 161 1.32 -20.41 -6.27
CA VAL A 161 1.27 -18.93 -6.22
C VAL A 161 -0.10 -18.38 -5.83
N PHE A 162 -1.15 -19.22 -5.85
CA PHE A 162 -2.51 -18.87 -5.47
C PHE A 162 -2.92 -19.41 -4.10
N ASP A 163 -2.06 -20.16 -3.45
CA ASP A 163 -2.29 -20.66 -2.10
C ASP A 163 -1.86 -19.60 -1.08
N VAL A 164 -2.84 -18.86 -0.56
CA VAL A 164 -2.60 -17.74 0.37
C VAL A 164 -1.92 -18.21 1.65
N ASP A 165 -2.21 -19.43 2.12
CA ASP A 165 -1.60 -20.00 3.33
C ASP A 165 -0.30 -20.76 3.02
N GLY A 166 0.03 -20.89 1.73
CA GLY A 166 1.16 -21.65 1.25
C GLY A 166 2.49 -20.94 1.40
N ALA A 167 3.53 -21.68 1.74
CA ALA A 167 4.89 -21.15 1.91
C ALA A 167 5.44 -20.48 0.64
N VAL A 168 5.00 -20.92 -0.55
CA VAL A 168 5.48 -20.37 -1.83
C VAL A 168 5.05 -18.92 -1.99
N LEU A 169 3.76 -18.60 -1.81
CA LEU A 169 3.29 -17.23 -1.92
C LEU A 169 3.93 -16.33 -0.85
N HIS A 170 4.08 -16.82 0.38
CA HIS A 170 4.77 -16.09 1.45
C HIS A 170 6.22 -15.76 1.07
N GLU A 171 6.97 -16.72 0.55
CA GLU A 171 8.35 -16.51 0.11
C GLU A 171 8.42 -15.54 -1.08
N LEU A 172 7.50 -15.66 -2.05
CA LEU A 172 7.43 -14.76 -3.20
C LEU A 172 7.19 -13.30 -2.77
N VAL A 173 6.25 -13.07 -1.85
CA VAL A 173 5.98 -11.72 -1.33
C VAL A 173 7.18 -11.19 -0.56
N GLN A 174 7.77 -11.98 0.33
CA GLN A 174 8.93 -11.57 1.11
C GLN A 174 10.11 -11.15 0.22
N ARG A 175 10.42 -11.96 -0.80
CA ARG A 175 11.51 -11.67 -1.75
C ARG A 175 11.23 -10.43 -2.59
N SER A 176 10.00 -10.29 -3.08
CA SER A 176 9.60 -9.12 -3.88
C SER A 176 9.68 -7.83 -3.05
N VAL A 177 9.22 -7.86 -1.80
CA VAL A 177 9.34 -6.72 -0.87
C VAL A 177 10.82 -6.38 -0.64
N GLN A 178 11.70 -7.38 -0.47
CA GLN A 178 13.13 -7.14 -0.30
C GLN A 178 13.73 -6.47 -1.54
N VAL A 179 13.45 -6.99 -2.75
CA VAL A 179 13.92 -6.38 -4.01
C VAL A 179 13.45 -4.92 -4.12
N LYS A 180 12.16 -4.66 -3.83
CA LYS A 180 11.61 -3.30 -3.86
C LYS A 180 12.27 -2.40 -2.83
N ALA A 181 12.47 -2.89 -1.61
CA ALA A 181 13.11 -2.14 -0.53
C ALA A 181 14.56 -1.78 -0.88
N ASP A 182 15.31 -2.71 -1.48
CA ASP A 182 16.69 -2.47 -1.90
C ASP A 182 16.75 -1.37 -3.00
N VAL A 183 15.84 -1.42 -3.97
CA VAL A 183 15.74 -0.41 -5.03
C VAL A 183 15.45 0.96 -4.45
N VAL A 184 14.39 1.10 -3.64
CA VAL A 184 13.98 2.42 -3.11
C VAL A 184 14.96 2.96 -2.06
N SER A 185 15.72 2.10 -1.39
CA SER A 185 16.78 2.52 -0.46
C SER A 185 17.98 3.18 -1.18
N CYS A 186 18.26 2.74 -2.42
CA CYS A 186 19.30 3.32 -3.25
C CYS A 186 18.80 4.50 -4.07
N ASP A 187 17.57 4.42 -4.58
CA ASP A 187 16.93 5.44 -5.41
C ASP A 187 15.43 5.56 -5.05
N LEU A 188 15.11 6.49 -4.14
CA LEU A 188 13.73 6.75 -3.72
C LEU A 188 12.82 7.17 -4.88
N ARG A 189 13.38 7.75 -5.93
CA ARG A 189 12.62 8.24 -7.09
C ARG A 189 12.42 7.17 -8.16
N GLU A 190 13.21 6.09 -8.10
CA GLU A 190 13.20 5.01 -9.09
C GLU A 190 13.36 5.54 -10.52
N THR A 191 14.41 6.33 -10.74
CA THR A 191 14.75 6.98 -12.02
C THR A 191 15.73 6.17 -12.88
#